data_2527291d8383f9f2bbae7418585e393f
#
_entry.id   2527291d8383f9f2bbae7418585e393f
#
_cell.length_a   1.000
_cell.length_b   1.000
_cell.length_c   1.000
_cell.angle_alpha   90.00
_cell.angle_beta   90.00
_cell.angle_gamma   90.00
#
_symmetry.space_group_name_H-M   'P 1'
#
loop_
_entity.id
_entity.type
_entity.pdbx_description
1 polymer ?
#
loop_
_entity_poly.entity_id
_entity_poly.type
_entity_poly.pdbx_seq_one_letter_code
_entity_poly.pdbx_strand_id
1 'polypeptide(L)'
;SFDSTYGITEDTEGNVPDLKSGKMPLVYTLNWNGNFNNVFKTRWSASIMNEAKNHNMYYYAIGNELNLGKWNAFVDFMYSKEDIDRKGIITSIVGHQGGHNVFDTGYLSVVAKCNYRFLPKCNAFVKGMYETASVTKASEGVEKGNYRTSWGYLAGIEFYPMETNLHFFVTYVGRCYDFASRAKALGQTDYTTNRVSVGFIWQMPVF
;
A
#
# COMPACT_ATOMS: atom_id res chain seq x y z
N SER A 1 -5.67 -19.37 12.10
CA SER A 1 -6.70 -19.85 11.20
C SER A 1 -6.94 -18.82 10.12
N PHE A 2 -6.54 -19.14 8.92
CA PHE A 2 -6.90 -18.33 7.75
C PHE A 2 -8.38 -18.59 7.47
N ASP A 3 -9.19 -17.56 7.55
CA ASP A 3 -10.57 -17.67 7.13
C ASP A 3 -10.59 -17.70 5.60
N SER A 4 -11.04 -18.80 5.04
CA SER A 4 -11.12 -19.02 3.60
C SER A 4 -12.08 -18.05 2.87
N THR A 5 -12.84 -17.26 3.63
CA THR A 5 -13.72 -16.22 3.10
C THR A 5 -13.00 -14.89 2.86
N TYR A 6 -11.76 -14.75 3.29
CA TYR A 6 -11.01 -13.50 3.13
C TYR A 6 -10.49 -13.35 1.70
N GLY A 7 -11.19 -12.57 0.92
CA GLY A 7 -10.72 -12.04 -0.35
C GLY A 7 -10.92 -12.90 -1.59
N ILE A 8 -11.64 -14.02 -1.49
CA ILE A 8 -11.98 -14.83 -2.65
C ILE A 8 -13.43 -14.55 -3.02
N THR A 9 -13.65 -13.94 -4.17
CA THR A 9 -14.98 -13.73 -4.73
C THR A 9 -15.20 -14.66 -5.94
N GLU A 10 -16.45 -14.86 -6.26
CA GLU A 10 -16.84 -15.51 -7.51
C GLU A 10 -16.19 -14.80 -8.71
N ASP A 11 -15.79 -15.56 -9.71
CA ASP A 11 -15.37 -15.00 -10.99
C ASP A 11 -16.57 -14.37 -11.72
N THR A 12 -16.33 -13.76 -12.87
CA THR A 12 -17.38 -13.15 -13.68
C THR A 12 -18.43 -14.13 -14.22
N GLU A 13 -18.19 -15.43 -14.08
CA GLU A 13 -19.09 -16.51 -14.47
C GLU A 13 -19.81 -17.14 -13.24
N GLY A 14 -19.60 -16.58 -12.04
CA GLY A 14 -20.20 -17.08 -10.81
C GLY A 14 -19.50 -18.30 -10.21
N ASN A 15 -18.31 -18.65 -10.72
CA ASN A 15 -17.56 -19.77 -10.18
C ASN A 15 -16.69 -19.32 -9.00
N VAL A 16 -16.78 -20.02 -7.89
CA VAL A 16 -15.81 -19.87 -6.80
C VAL A 16 -14.51 -20.55 -7.20
N PRO A 17 -13.35 -19.92 -6.97
CA PRO A 17 -12.07 -20.56 -7.24
C PRO A 17 -12.00 -21.95 -6.62
N ASP A 18 -11.56 -22.91 -7.38
CA ASP A 18 -11.47 -24.29 -6.91
C ASP A 18 -10.36 -24.45 -5.87
N LEU A 19 -10.70 -24.24 -4.62
CA LEU A 19 -9.84 -24.57 -3.46
C LEU A 19 -9.73 -26.08 -3.22
N LYS A 20 -10.41 -26.90 -4.04
CA LYS A 20 -10.53 -28.35 -3.87
C LYS A 20 -9.25 -29.13 -4.17
N SER A 21 -8.15 -28.49 -4.48
CA SER A 21 -6.91 -29.25 -4.66
C SER A 21 -6.37 -29.84 -3.35
N GLY A 22 -7.10 -29.74 -2.26
CA GLY A 22 -6.68 -30.25 -0.94
C GLY A 22 -5.47 -29.52 -0.35
N LYS A 23 -5.02 -28.45 -0.99
CA LYS A 23 -3.91 -27.63 -0.53
C LYS A 23 -4.46 -26.44 0.22
N MET A 24 -4.11 -26.32 1.49
CA MET A 24 -4.32 -25.10 2.25
C MET A 24 -3.52 -23.96 1.62
N PRO A 25 -4.08 -22.73 1.58
CA PRO A 25 -3.28 -21.55 1.25
C PRO A 25 -2.07 -21.49 2.20
N LEU A 26 -0.89 -21.35 1.64
CA LEU A 26 0.35 -21.27 2.41
C LEU A 26 0.95 -19.89 2.21
N VAL A 27 1.24 -19.23 3.33
CA VAL A 27 1.97 -17.95 3.35
C VAL A 27 3.30 -18.16 4.06
N TYR A 28 4.35 -17.84 3.37
CA TYR A 28 5.69 -17.79 3.95
C TYR A 28 6.11 -16.33 4.04
N THR A 29 6.43 -15.87 5.24
CA THR A 29 6.88 -14.50 5.47
C THR A 29 8.21 -14.51 6.19
N LEU A 30 9.17 -13.80 5.65
CA LEU A 30 10.46 -13.49 6.28
C LEU A 30 10.50 -12.01 6.61
N ASN A 31 10.72 -11.68 7.86
CA ASN A 31 10.92 -10.32 8.33
C ASN A 31 12.28 -10.17 9.00
N TRP A 32 12.96 -9.09 8.69
CA TRP A 32 14.20 -8.72 9.33
C TRP A 32 14.18 -7.24 9.72
N ASN A 33 14.63 -6.93 10.95
CA ASN A 33 14.71 -5.58 11.48
C ASN A 33 16.12 -5.31 11.96
N GLY A 34 16.72 -4.23 11.48
CA GLY A 34 18.01 -3.73 11.91
C GLY A 34 17.85 -2.36 12.59
N ASN A 35 18.52 -2.19 13.73
CA ASN A 35 18.59 -0.91 14.43
C ASN A 35 20.07 -0.58 14.68
N PHE A 36 20.53 0.52 14.07
CA PHE A 36 21.90 0.96 14.11
C PHE A 36 21.99 2.28 14.89
N ASN A 37 22.51 2.21 16.10
CA ASN A 37 22.78 3.38 16.96
C ASN A 37 21.58 4.32 17.19
N ASN A 38 20.35 3.82 17.18
CA ASN A 38 19.12 4.61 17.28
C ASN A 38 18.97 5.73 16.22
N VAL A 39 19.92 5.88 15.32
CA VAL A 39 19.92 6.87 14.25
C VAL A 39 19.32 6.29 12.98
N PHE A 40 19.72 5.09 12.61
CA PHE A 40 19.25 4.42 11.41
C PHE A 40 18.57 3.08 11.75
N LYS A 41 17.37 2.91 11.22
CA LYS A 41 16.62 1.65 11.29
C LYS A 41 16.24 1.19 9.90
N THR A 42 16.30 -0.11 9.69
CA THR A 42 15.82 -0.71 8.43
C THR A 42 14.96 -1.93 8.73
N ARG A 43 13.97 -2.13 7.89
CA ARG A 43 13.04 -3.27 7.98
C ARG A 43 12.90 -3.89 6.59
N TRP A 44 13.04 -5.18 6.53
CA TRP A 44 12.90 -5.94 5.31
C TRP A 44 11.81 -6.97 5.52
N SER A 45 10.94 -7.10 4.54
CA SER A 45 9.88 -8.10 4.54
C SER A 45 9.80 -8.75 3.16
N ALA A 46 9.71 -10.06 3.14
CA ALA A 46 9.43 -10.82 1.94
C ALA A 46 8.34 -11.85 2.25
N SER A 47 7.30 -11.88 1.45
CA SER A 47 6.21 -12.84 1.59
C SER A 47 5.91 -13.49 0.25
N ILE A 48 5.68 -14.80 0.30
CA ILE A 48 5.18 -15.58 -0.83
C ILE A 48 3.92 -16.27 -0.34
N MET A 49 2.83 -16.09 -1.06
CA MET A 49 1.59 -16.80 -0.81
C MET A 49 1.22 -17.62 -2.03
N ASN A 50 0.82 -18.86 -1.77
CA ASN A 50 0.15 -19.71 -2.72
C ASN A 50 -1.27 -19.96 -2.22
N GLU A 51 -2.26 -19.39 -2.89
CA GLU A 51 -3.65 -19.41 -2.45
C GLU A 51 -4.47 -20.50 -3.18
N ALA A 52 -4.23 -20.68 -4.46
CA ALA A 52 -4.90 -21.65 -5.28
C ALA A 52 -3.95 -22.20 -6.35
N LYS A 53 -4.39 -23.21 -7.10
CA LYS A 53 -3.64 -23.69 -8.23
C LYS A 53 -3.37 -22.52 -9.19
N ASN A 54 -2.08 -22.28 -9.45
CA ASN A 54 -1.60 -21.20 -10.32
C ASN A 54 -1.90 -19.76 -9.85
N HIS A 55 -2.30 -19.58 -8.59
CA HIS A 55 -2.43 -18.27 -8.01
C HIS A 55 -1.35 -18.05 -6.96
N ASN A 56 -0.36 -17.26 -7.31
CA ASN A 56 0.76 -16.91 -6.44
C ASN A 56 0.81 -15.41 -6.24
N MET A 57 1.10 -15.00 -5.02
CA MET A 57 1.37 -13.61 -4.68
C MET A 57 2.76 -13.49 -4.10
N TYR A 58 3.43 -12.43 -4.49
CA TYR A 58 4.76 -12.08 -4.02
C TYR A 58 4.71 -10.67 -3.46
N TYR A 59 5.30 -10.50 -2.31
CA TYR A 59 5.42 -9.19 -1.67
C TYR A 59 6.84 -8.99 -1.15
N TYR A 60 7.39 -7.83 -1.44
CA TYR A 60 8.69 -7.41 -0.95
C TYR A 60 8.60 -5.98 -0.45
N ALA A 61 9.13 -5.70 0.73
CA ALA A 61 9.20 -4.36 1.27
C ALA A 61 10.55 -4.10 1.92
N ILE A 62 11.04 -2.90 1.75
CA ILE A 62 12.23 -2.38 2.42
C ILE A 62 11.88 -1.01 2.96
N GLY A 63 11.91 -0.85 4.28
CA GLY A 63 11.69 0.42 4.96
C GLY A 63 12.95 0.89 5.65
N ASN A 64 13.29 2.14 5.46
CA ASN A 64 14.44 2.76 6.11
C ASN A 64 14.00 4.01 6.85
N GLU A 65 14.45 4.17 8.08
CA GLU A 65 14.17 5.32 8.94
C GLU A 65 15.48 5.93 9.42
N LEU A 66 15.56 7.25 9.33
CA LEU A 66 16.69 8.04 9.79
C LEU A 66 16.21 9.05 10.83
N ASN A 67 16.82 9.03 12.03
CA ASN A 67 16.52 9.93 13.13
C ASN A 67 17.70 10.84 13.41
N LEU A 68 17.55 12.13 13.18
CA LEU A 68 18.56 13.16 13.36
C LEU A 68 18.03 14.28 14.29
N GLY A 69 17.83 13.94 15.56
CA GLY A 69 17.33 14.88 16.56
C GLY A 69 15.96 15.47 16.26
N LYS A 70 15.92 16.66 15.66
CA LYS A 70 14.65 17.30 15.28
C LYS A 70 14.06 16.78 13.97
N TRP A 71 14.83 16.02 13.20
CA TRP A 71 14.42 15.46 11.93
C TRP A 71 14.23 13.95 12.05
N ASN A 72 13.12 13.49 11.49
CA ASN A 72 12.88 12.07 11.27
C ASN A 72 12.45 11.90 9.84
N ALA A 73 13.14 11.07 9.11
CA ALA A 73 12.84 10.77 7.72
C ALA A 73 12.73 9.25 7.52
N PHE A 74 11.80 8.83 6.66
CA PHE A 74 11.77 7.45 6.23
C PHE A 74 11.48 7.32 4.74
N VAL A 75 11.95 6.24 4.15
CA VAL A 75 11.67 5.84 2.78
C VAL A 75 11.35 4.36 2.77
N ASP A 76 10.18 4.04 2.25
CA ASP A 76 9.70 2.68 2.09
C ASP A 76 9.56 2.35 0.60
N PHE A 77 10.09 1.21 0.21
CA PHE A 77 9.90 0.59 -1.10
C PHE A 77 9.05 -0.65 -0.92
N MET A 78 8.03 -0.80 -1.73
CA MET A 78 7.16 -1.96 -1.74
C MET A 78 6.96 -2.43 -3.18
N TYR A 79 7.07 -3.73 -3.37
CA TYR A 79 6.73 -4.38 -4.62
C TYR A 79 5.83 -5.56 -4.32
N SER A 80 4.72 -5.67 -5.03
CA SER A 80 3.88 -6.86 -5.02
C SER A 80 3.58 -7.31 -6.45
N LYS A 81 3.46 -8.61 -6.62
CA LYS A 81 3.07 -9.23 -7.87
C LYS A 81 2.04 -10.31 -7.58
N GLU A 82 0.98 -10.30 -8.34
CA GLU A 82 -0.07 -11.32 -8.32
C GLU A 82 -0.13 -12.00 -9.68
N ASP A 83 -0.03 -13.31 -9.68
CA ASP A 83 -0.26 -14.15 -10.86
C ASP A 83 -1.65 -14.76 -10.71
N ILE A 84 -2.61 -14.32 -11.53
CA ILE A 84 -4.01 -14.73 -11.48
C ILE A 84 -4.32 -15.57 -12.71
N ASP A 85 -4.71 -16.81 -12.48
CA ASP A 85 -5.14 -17.69 -13.56
C ASP A 85 -6.63 -17.55 -13.91
N ARG A 86 -7.37 -16.83 -13.07
CA ARG A 86 -8.81 -16.68 -13.20
C ARG A 86 -9.20 -15.21 -13.17
N LYS A 87 -10.05 -14.79 -14.10
CA LYS A 87 -10.64 -13.47 -14.12
C LYS A 87 -11.58 -13.28 -12.93
N GLY A 88 -11.55 -12.14 -12.31
CA GLY A 88 -12.51 -11.76 -11.27
C GLY A 88 -12.16 -12.16 -9.84
N ILE A 89 -11.01 -12.77 -9.57
CA ILE A 89 -10.58 -13.05 -8.21
C ILE A 89 -10.07 -11.78 -7.54
N ILE A 90 -10.61 -11.47 -6.38
CA ILE A 90 -10.11 -10.40 -5.52
C ILE A 90 -9.10 -10.99 -4.53
N THR A 91 -7.92 -10.42 -4.48
CA THR A 91 -6.96 -10.73 -3.44
C THR A 91 -6.54 -9.48 -2.71
N SER A 92 -6.47 -9.54 -1.39
CA SER A 92 -6.12 -8.43 -0.53
C SER A 92 -5.19 -8.88 0.59
N ILE A 93 -3.95 -9.25 0.25
CA ILE A 93 -2.98 -9.60 1.30
C ILE A 93 -2.27 -8.37 1.85
N VAL A 94 -2.07 -7.34 1.05
CA VAL A 94 -1.14 -6.27 1.40
C VAL A 94 -1.82 -4.91 1.45
N GLY A 95 -3.07 -4.86 1.88
CA GLY A 95 -3.81 -3.61 1.96
C GLY A 95 -4.12 -2.98 0.59
N HIS A 96 -4.00 -3.74 -0.48
CA HIS A 96 -4.65 -3.40 -1.74
C HIS A 96 -6.14 -3.56 -1.52
N GLN A 97 -6.77 -2.49 -1.13
CA GLN A 97 -8.20 -2.51 -0.89
C GLN A 97 -8.91 -2.80 -2.20
N GLY A 98 -9.53 -3.95 -2.20
CA GLY A 98 -10.70 -4.31 -2.94
C GLY A 98 -10.83 -3.74 -4.35
N GLY A 99 -10.32 -4.44 -5.32
CA GLY A 99 -10.71 -4.31 -6.70
C GLY A 99 -10.64 -5.69 -7.33
N HIS A 100 -11.53 -5.96 -8.26
CA HIS A 100 -11.36 -7.12 -9.12
C HIS A 100 -10.07 -6.97 -9.90
N ASN A 101 -9.08 -7.77 -9.60
CA ASN A 101 -7.92 -7.91 -10.46
C ASN A 101 -8.34 -8.83 -11.61
N VAL A 102 -8.66 -8.23 -12.74
CA VAL A 102 -9.00 -8.96 -13.98
C VAL A 102 -7.74 -9.44 -14.69
N PHE A 103 -6.57 -8.95 -14.25
CA PHE A 103 -5.28 -9.19 -14.90
C PHE A 103 -4.22 -9.55 -13.87
N ASP A 104 -3.23 -10.30 -14.31
CA ASP A 104 -2.00 -10.45 -13.54
C ASP A 104 -1.37 -9.07 -13.33
N THR A 105 -1.20 -8.68 -12.09
CA THR A 105 -0.78 -7.32 -11.75
C THR A 105 0.53 -7.28 -10.98
N GLY A 106 1.28 -6.23 -11.22
CA GLY A 106 2.45 -5.86 -10.42
C GLY A 106 2.30 -4.43 -9.93
N TYR A 107 2.58 -4.21 -8.66
CA TYR A 107 2.57 -2.90 -8.02
C TYR A 107 3.95 -2.58 -7.48
N LEU A 108 4.45 -1.42 -7.84
CA LEU A 108 5.63 -0.82 -7.22
C LEU A 108 5.19 0.45 -6.52
N SER A 109 5.51 0.58 -5.24
CA SER A 109 5.22 1.77 -4.45
C SER A 109 6.48 2.26 -3.75
N VAL A 110 6.70 3.55 -3.80
CA VAL A 110 7.75 4.25 -3.06
C VAL A 110 7.08 5.33 -2.23
N VAL A 111 7.34 5.31 -0.93
CA VAL A 111 6.80 6.29 0.01
C VAL A 111 7.97 6.92 0.75
N ALA A 112 8.03 8.24 0.74
CA ALA A 112 9.00 8.99 1.54
C ALA A 112 8.26 9.99 2.45
N LYS A 113 8.69 10.10 3.69
CA LYS A 113 8.18 11.09 4.64
C LYS A 113 9.32 11.74 5.37
N CYS A 114 9.21 13.03 5.62
CA CYS A 114 10.09 13.79 6.47
C CYS A 114 9.26 14.54 7.51
N ASN A 115 9.62 14.40 8.77
CA ASN A 115 9.05 15.12 9.89
C ASN A 115 10.11 16.08 10.44
N TYR A 116 9.71 17.27 10.79
CA TYR A 116 10.56 18.29 11.44
C TYR A 116 9.90 18.87 12.66
N ARG A 117 10.54 18.68 13.81
CA ARG A 117 10.12 19.30 15.08
C ARG A 117 10.69 20.70 15.19
N PHE A 118 9.94 21.69 14.74
CA PHE A 118 10.40 23.10 14.76
C PHE A 118 10.20 23.78 16.12
N LEU A 119 9.23 23.33 16.92
CA LEU A 119 9.02 23.71 18.32
C LEU A 119 8.84 22.45 19.19
N PRO A 120 9.04 22.55 20.52
CA PRO A 120 8.89 21.39 21.42
C PRO A 120 7.56 20.63 21.28
N LYS A 121 6.51 21.35 20.93
CA LYS A 121 5.14 20.83 20.82
C LYS A 121 4.57 20.89 19.39
N CYS A 122 5.39 21.23 18.40
CA CYS A 122 4.92 21.39 17.03
C CYS A 122 5.81 20.60 16.07
N ASN A 123 5.17 19.80 15.23
CA ASN A 123 5.80 19.10 14.12
C ASN A 123 5.23 19.61 12.80
N ALA A 124 6.08 19.77 11.81
CA ALA A 124 5.68 19.84 10.41
C ALA A 124 6.11 18.55 9.71
N PHE A 125 5.34 18.10 8.74
CA PHE A 125 5.72 16.94 7.97
C PHE A 125 5.28 17.05 6.51
N VAL A 126 6.05 16.38 5.66
CA VAL A 126 5.74 16.18 4.26
C VAL A 126 5.88 14.70 3.93
N LYS A 127 4.99 14.18 3.12
CA LYS A 127 5.02 12.80 2.62
C LYS A 127 4.76 12.83 1.12
N GLY A 128 5.61 12.12 0.37
CA GLY A 128 5.41 11.83 -1.04
C GLY A 128 5.17 10.33 -1.25
N MET A 129 4.38 10.00 -2.23
CA MET A 129 4.15 8.63 -2.66
C MET A 129 4.16 8.55 -4.18
N TYR A 130 4.81 7.55 -4.70
CA TYR A 130 4.78 7.17 -6.11
C TYR A 130 4.37 5.71 -6.23
N GLU A 131 3.44 5.41 -7.10
CA GLU A 131 2.95 4.05 -7.32
C GLU A 131 2.77 3.79 -8.81
N THR A 132 3.20 2.63 -9.25
CA THR A 132 2.85 2.11 -10.57
C THR A 132 2.08 0.81 -10.44
N ALA A 133 1.02 0.67 -11.23
CA ALA A 133 0.31 -0.57 -11.41
C ALA A 133 0.54 -1.06 -12.85
N SER A 134 1.00 -2.28 -13.00
CA SER A 134 1.36 -2.86 -14.29
C SER A 134 0.66 -4.19 -14.52
N VAL A 135 0.30 -4.46 -15.77
CA VAL A 135 -0.12 -5.78 -16.19
C VAL A 135 1.14 -6.61 -16.45
N THR A 136 1.31 -7.71 -15.74
CA THR A 136 2.54 -8.53 -15.80
C THR A 136 2.45 -9.66 -16.84
N LYS A 137 1.23 -10.08 -17.20
CA LYS A 137 0.98 -11.12 -18.18
C LYS A 137 -0.11 -10.66 -19.16
N ALA A 138 0.14 -10.79 -20.44
CA ALA A 138 -0.87 -10.49 -21.46
C ALA A 138 -2.03 -11.49 -21.37
N SER A 139 -3.25 -10.99 -21.52
CA SER A 139 -4.46 -11.79 -21.66
C SER A 139 -5.32 -11.22 -22.79
N GLU A 140 -6.42 -11.88 -23.14
CA GLU A 140 -7.28 -11.44 -24.23
C GLU A 140 -7.64 -9.95 -24.15
N GLY A 141 -7.18 -9.18 -25.13
CA GLY A 141 -7.45 -7.74 -25.24
C GLY A 141 -6.62 -6.83 -24.34
N VAL A 142 -5.70 -7.37 -23.52
CA VAL A 142 -4.86 -6.58 -22.61
C VAL A 142 -3.39 -6.92 -22.77
N GLU A 143 -2.62 -5.94 -23.20
CA GLU A 143 -1.18 -6.06 -23.35
C GLU A 143 -0.43 -5.88 -22.02
N LYS A 144 0.70 -6.56 -21.91
CA LYS A 144 1.64 -6.38 -20.81
C LYS A 144 2.19 -4.94 -20.76
N GLY A 145 2.37 -4.38 -19.57
CA GLY A 145 3.03 -3.10 -19.32
C GLY A 145 2.29 -2.22 -18.34
N ASN A 146 2.71 -0.97 -18.20
CA ASN A 146 2.11 -0.02 -17.28
C ASN A 146 0.63 0.20 -17.59
N TYR A 147 -0.18 0.16 -16.53
CA TYR A 147 -1.61 0.41 -16.58
C TYR A 147 -1.97 1.77 -15.95
N ARG A 148 -1.34 2.08 -14.81
CA ARG A 148 -1.59 3.31 -14.06
C ARG A 148 -0.33 3.74 -13.33
N THR A 149 -0.09 5.03 -13.32
CA THR A 149 0.87 5.69 -12.44
C THR A 149 0.10 6.61 -11.51
N SER A 150 0.45 6.64 -10.23
CA SER A 150 -0.13 7.58 -9.29
C SER A 150 0.92 8.27 -8.44
N TRP A 151 0.66 9.56 -8.17
CA TRP A 151 1.44 10.40 -7.29
C TRP A 151 0.57 10.85 -6.13
N GLY A 152 1.08 10.69 -4.93
CA GLY A 152 0.43 11.19 -3.74
C GLY A 152 1.34 12.14 -2.99
N TYR A 153 0.78 13.15 -2.38
CA TYR A 153 1.48 14.05 -1.48
C TYR A 153 0.60 14.41 -0.30
N LEU A 154 1.25 14.58 0.83
CA LEU A 154 0.61 15.00 2.07
C LEU A 154 1.58 15.94 2.76
N ALA A 155 1.09 17.10 3.17
CA ALA A 155 1.82 18.03 4.04
C ALA A 155 0.93 18.40 5.23
N GLY A 156 1.53 18.64 6.38
CA GLY A 156 0.75 19.00 7.54
C GLY A 156 1.58 19.55 8.68
N ILE A 157 0.84 20.08 9.64
CA ILE A 157 1.36 20.56 10.91
C ILE A 157 0.55 19.88 12.01
N GLU A 158 1.25 19.46 13.05
CA GLU A 158 0.69 18.86 14.26
C GLU A 158 1.10 19.69 15.46
N PHE A 159 0.16 19.89 16.37
CA PHE A 159 0.37 20.61 17.63
C PHE A 159 -0.08 19.75 18.81
N TYR A 160 0.82 19.58 19.77
CA TYR A 160 0.63 18.80 21.00
C TYR A 160 0.60 19.74 22.21
N PRO A 161 -0.54 20.32 22.58
CA PRO A 161 -0.62 21.37 23.61
C PRO A 161 -0.21 20.89 25.00
N MET A 162 -0.44 19.62 25.29
CA MET A 162 -0.08 18.97 26.55
C MET A 162 0.77 17.75 26.27
N GLU A 163 1.53 17.26 27.26
CA GLU A 163 2.20 15.97 27.18
C GLU A 163 1.20 14.80 27.18
N THR A 164 -0.06 15.12 27.05
CA THR A 164 -1.19 14.23 27.04
C THR A 164 -1.52 13.82 25.62
N ASN A 165 -2.33 12.81 25.54
CA ASN A 165 -2.85 12.16 24.36
C ASN A 165 -3.73 13.04 23.45
N LEU A 166 -3.62 14.38 23.56
CA LEU A 166 -4.35 15.33 22.73
C LEU A 166 -3.44 15.94 21.68
N HIS A 167 -3.83 15.82 20.42
CA HIS A 167 -3.09 16.42 19.35
C HIS A 167 -4.01 17.03 18.29
N PHE A 168 -3.71 18.23 17.87
CA PHE A 168 -4.39 18.92 16.77
C PHE A 168 -3.59 18.79 15.49
N PHE A 169 -4.27 18.74 14.37
CA PHE A 169 -3.61 18.68 13.08
C PHE A 169 -4.33 19.47 12.00
N VAL A 170 -3.54 19.97 11.06
CA VAL A 170 -4.00 20.47 9.76
C VAL A 170 -3.19 19.77 8.70
N THR A 171 -3.88 19.16 7.75
CA THR A 171 -3.23 18.42 6.65
C THR A 171 -3.81 18.80 5.30
N TYR A 172 -2.94 18.83 4.30
CA TYR A 172 -3.30 18.91 2.90
C TYR A 172 -2.85 17.63 2.19
N VAL A 173 -3.79 16.97 1.54
CA VAL A 173 -3.57 15.69 0.85
C VAL A 173 -3.96 15.87 -0.60
N GLY A 174 -3.09 15.46 -1.51
CA GLY A 174 -3.41 15.38 -2.92
C GLY A 174 -3.01 14.03 -3.51
N ARG A 175 -3.73 13.61 -4.51
CA ARG A 175 -3.45 12.40 -5.27
C ARG A 175 -3.81 12.58 -6.74
N CYS A 176 -2.87 12.23 -7.61
CA CYS A 176 -3.02 12.24 -9.06
C CYS A 176 -2.95 10.82 -9.59
N TYR A 177 -3.80 10.50 -10.53
CA TYR A 177 -3.85 9.21 -11.20
C TYR A 177 -3.76 9.42 -12.70
N ASP A 178 -2.70 8.88 -13.30
CA ASP A 178 -2.44 8.90 -14.73
C ASP A 178 -2.59 7.48 -15.29
N PHE A 179 -3.52 7.30 -16.18
CA PHE A 179 -3.77 6.01 -16.82
C PHE A 179 -3.05 5.91 -18.15
N ALA A 180 -2.45 4.76 -18.41
CA ALA A 180 -1.86 4.47 -19.70
C ALA A 180 -2.92 4.41 -20.80
N SER A 181 -2.53 4.59 -22.07
CA SER A 181 -3.45 4.58 -23.23
C SER A 181 -4.35 3.37 -23.28
N ARG A 182 -3.81 2.20 -22.91
CA ARG A 182 -4.57 0.94 -22.83
C ARG A 182 -5.68 0.97 -21.79
N ALA A 183 -5.45 1.60 -20.63
CA ALA A 183 -6.45 1.77 -19.60
C ALA A 183 -7.51 2.78 -20.03
N LYS A 184 -7.11 3.84 -20.72
CA LYS A 184 -8.03 4.84 -21.30
C LYS A 184 -8.93 4.24 -22.38
N ALA A 185 -8.41 3.31 -23.17
CA ALA A 185 -9.23 2.54 -24.13
C ALA A 185 -10.30 1.66 -23.45
N LEU A 186 -10.11 1.31 -22.17
CA LEU A 186 -11.08 0.60 -21.33
C LEU A 186 -11.99 1.55 -20.50
N GLY A 187 -11.99 2.84 -20.82
CA GLY A 187 -12.86 3.83 -20.18
C GLY A 187 -12.30 4.47 -18.91
N GLN A 188 -11.03 4.24 -18.57
CA GLN A 188 -10.39 4.93 -17.45
C GLN A 188 -10.02 6.35 -17.85
N THR A 189 -10.11 7.28 -16.91
CA THR A 189 -9.76 8.69 -17.12
C THR A 189 -8.81 9.18 -16.02
N ASP A 190 -7.86 10.02 -16.39
CA ASP A 190 -6.99 10.67 -15.43
C ASP A 190 -7.80 11.56 -14.49
N TYR A 191 -7.43 11.58 -13.23
CA TYR A 191 -8.08 12.46 -12.27
C TYR A 191 -7.13 12.85 -11.12
N THR A 192 -7.44 13.97 -10.50
CA THR A 192 -6.72 14.48 -9.33
C THR A 192 -7.71 14.76 -8.22
N THR A 193 -7.34 14.38 -7.01
CA THR A 193 -8.10 14.67 -5.80
C THR A 193 -7.26 15.50 -4.85
N ASN A 194 -7.90 16.49 -4.19
CA ASN A 194 -7.27 17.29 -3.16
C ASN A 194 -8.21 17.43 -1.97
N ARG A 195 -7.65 17.38 -0.76
CA ARG A 195 -8.42 17.50 0.47
C ARG A 195 -7.60 18.25 1.53
N VAL A 196 -8.24 19.19 2.18
CA VAL A 196 -7.78 19.76 3.46
C VAL A 196 -8.52 19.06 4.58
N SER A 197 -7.81 18.66 5.61
CA SER A 197 -8.38 18.10 6.83
C SER A 197 -7.86 18.86 8.02
N VAL A 198 -8.78 19.23 8.92
CA VAL A 198 -8.48 19.85 10.23
C VAL A 198 -9.15 18.97 11.27
N GLY A 199 -8.45 18.67 12.33
CA GLY A 199 -9.01 17.82 13.36
C GLY A 199 -8.15 17.74 14.60
N PHE A 200 -8.63 16.94 15.53
CA PHE A 200 -7.88 16.56 16.72
C PHE A 200 -8.06 15.09 17.03
N ILE A 201 -7.09 14.51 17.70
CA ILE A 201 -7.13 13.17 18.27
C ILE A 201 -6.96 13.30 19.78
N TRP A 202 -7.87 12.72 20.52
CA TRP A 202 -7.80 12.64 21.96
C TRP A 202 -7.89 11.18 22.40
N GLN A 203 -6.81 10.67 22.98
CA GLN A 203 -6.75 9.34 23.55
C GLN A 203 -7.10 9.44 25.02
N MET A 204 -8.29 9.02 25.39
CA MET A 204 -8.69 8.94 26.79
C MET A 204 -8.11 7.66 27.42
N PRO A 205 -7.45 7.75 28.60
CA PRO A 205 -7.16 6.55 29.34
C PRO A 205 -8.49 5.89 29.76
N VAL A 206 -8.66 4.66 29.39
CA VAL A 206 -9.78 3.84 29.90
C VAL A 206 -9.30 3.28 31.24
N PHE A 207 -9.96 3.68 32.32
CA PHE A 207 -9.72 3.16 33.66
C PHE A 207 -10.39 1.81 33.85
#